data_b44f5772ad05318172b08c13936a1ddf
#
_entry.id   b44f5772ad05318172b08c13936a1ddf
#
_cell.length_a   1.000
_cell.length_b   1.000
_cell.length_c   1.000
_cell.angle_alpha   90.00
_cell.angle_beta   90.00
_cell.angle_gamma   90.00
#
_symmetry.space_group_name_H-M   'P 1'
#
loop_
_entity.id
_entity.type
_entity.pdbx_description
1 polymer ?
#
loop_
_entity_poly.entity_id
_entity_poly.type
_entity_poly.pdbx_seq_one_letter_code
_entity_poly.pdbx_strand_id
1 'polypeptide(L)'
;MLGRDILRDARVMVVGCGALGNEVLKNLVMCGLGHVVCVDFDRVEEDNLTRSVFFRRSDAVSGRRKVDVIGERLREMAPELDIRTVCADIAGDVGLGLIRDVDVVAGCVDSRWARFMLNRHCMRMNRPWVDGGISLAEGTARVFVPGRNCYACGLAEDELASLRRRVSCSNVIRRAEQEGKAPTSSITASVIGAVQALEVMRLLGGDGSSCGKMMWFDGDIPQWGKAEFTAYDEDCPEHGCWDPVEEVELSAGNTVAELFATLPRGAEWLLRDDCFVDCIVEKDSDIRHEVLLAGRRVAGFVKDNFEGKTAADFYQDEYRKIDSGFPYPGLTLGQIGVPERDVLHVVYDGKDHYLGLGGER
;
A
#
# COMPACT_ATOMS: atom_id res chain seq x y z
N MET A 1 -22.43 -16.06 11.73
CA MET A 1 -22.32 -15.35 10.44
C MET A 1 -22.72 -13.91 10.65
N LEU A 2 -22.00 -12.96 10.09
CA LEU A 2 -22.36 -11.55 10.09
C LEU A 2 -23.76 -11.36 9.49
N GLY A 3 -24.51 -10.38 10.02
CA GLY A 3 -25.76 -9.96 9.42
C GLY A 3 -25.51 -9.37 8.01
N ARG A 4 -26.39 -9.64 7.06
CA ARG A 4 -26.28 -9.14 5.69
C ARG A 4 -26.18 -7.60 5.62
N ASP A 5 -26.81 -6.90 6.55
CA ASP A 5 -26.78 -5.44 6.58
C ASP A 5 -25.38 -4.88 6.90
N ILE A 6 -24.63 -5.55 7.78
CA ILE A 6 -23.24 -5.14 8.12
C ILE A 6 -22.34 -5.24 6.88
N LEU A 7 -22.45 -6.31 6.09
CA LEU A 7 -21.64 -6.48 4.88
C LEU A 7 -22.04 -5.50 3.78
N ARG A 8 -23.33 -5.21 3.65
CA ARG A 8 -23.82 -4.26 2.63
C ARG A 8 -23.28 -2.85 2.86
N ASP A 9 -23.19 -2.43 4.11
CA ASP A 9 -22.75 -1.07 4.47
C ASP A 9 -21.22 -0.99 4.66
N ALA A 10 -20.54 -2.14 4.76
CA ALA A 10 -19.08 -2.23 4.95
C ALA A 10 -18.29 -1.81 3.72
N ARG A 11 -17.15 -1.16 3.98
CA ARG A 11 -16.18 -0.74 2.98
C ARG A 11 -14.87 -1.50 3.17
N VAL A 12 -14.45 -2.25 2.17
CA VAL A 12 -13.20 -3.03 2.20
C VAL A 12 -12.27 -2.58 1.09
N MET A 13 -11.01 -2.37 1.43
CA MET A 13 -9.96 -2.20 0.42
C MET A 13 -9.23 -3.52 0.21
N VAL A 14 -9.05 -3.92 -1.04
CA VAL A 14 -8.23 -5.08 -1.44
C VAL A 14 -7.02 -4.57 -2.20
N VAL A 15 -5.84 -4.81 -1.64
CA VAL A 15 -4.55 -4.38 -2.19
C VAL A 15 -3.83 -5.58 -2.80
N GLY A 16 -3.60 -5.54 -4.10
CA GLY A 16 -3.14 -6.67 -4.90
C GLY A 16 -4.32 -7.44 -5.51
N CYS A 17 -4.47 -7.37 -6.83
CA CYS A 17 -5.52 -8.02 -7.61
C CYS A 17 -5.02 -9.26 -8.37
N GLY A 18 -3.95 -9.90 -7.86
CA GLY A 18 -3.40 -11.17 -8.37
C GLY A 18 -4.23 -12.39 -7.98
N ALA A 19 -3.60 -13.57 -7.91
CA ALA A 19 -4.26 -14.83 -7.56
C ALA A 19 -5.07 -14.75 -6.26
N LEU A 20 -4.43 -14.27 -5.20
CA LEU A 20 -5.04 -14.16 -3.86
C LEU A 20 -6.16 -13.12 -3.84
N GLY A 21 -5.91 -11.90 -4.39
CA GLY A 21 -6.92 -10.85 -4.43
C GLY A 21 -8.16 -11.22 -5.23
N ASN A 22 -8.02 -11.99 -6.32
CA ASN A 22 -9.14 -12.55 -7.06
C ASN A 22 -10.06 -13.40 -6.16
N GLU A 23 -9.47 -14.28 -5.35
CA GLU A 23 -10.22 -15.17 -4.46
C GLU A 23 -10.87 -14.41 -3.30
N VAL A 24 -10.16 -13.46 -2.70
CA VAL A 24 -10.71 -12.61 -1.63
C VAL A 24 -11.90 -11.80 -2.15
N LEU A 25 -11.75 -11.11 -3.28
CA LEU A 25 -12.81 -10.33 -3.91
C LEU A 25 -14.03 -11.17 -4.25
N LYS A 26 -13.83 -12.33 -4.91
CA LYS A 26 -14.90 -13.26 -5.22
C LYS A 26 -15.69 -13.63 -3.96
N ASN A 27 -15.00 -14.05 -2.90
CA ASN A 27 -15.63 -14.51 -1.66
C ASN A 27 -16.39 -13.39 -0.95
N LEU A 28 -15.81 -12.21 -0.79
CA LEU A 28 -16.45 -11.08 -0.12
C LEU A 28 -17.70 -10.60 -0.87
N VAL A 29 -17.60 -10.48 -2.20
CA VAL A 29 -18.73 -10.03 -3.03
C VAL A 29 -19.86 -11.07 -3.04
N MET A 30 -19.54 -12.36 -3.15
CA MET A 30 -20.55 -13.43 -3.02
C MET A 30 -21.23 -13.46 -1.65
N CYS A 31 -20.55 -13.01 -0.60
CA CYS A 31 -21.13 -12.85 0.73
C CYS A 31 -22.01 -11.59 0.90
N GLY A 32 -22.04 -10.71 -0.10
CA GLY A 32 -22.87 -9.51 -0.09
C GLY A 32 -22.18 -8.23 0.39
N LEU A 33 -20.85 -8.12 0.20
CA LEU A 33 -20.13 -6.86 0.44
C LEU A 33 -20.70 -5.75 -0.44
N GLY A 34 -20.95 -4.57 0.13
CA GLY A 34 -21.56 -3.45 -0.60
C GLY A 34 -20.59 -2.45 -1.20
N HIS A 35 -19.38 -2.29 -0.62
CA HIS A 35 -18.41 -1.32 -1.13
C HIS A 35 -16.99 -1.91 -1.14
N VAL A 36 -16.30 -1.79 -2.27
CA VAL A 36 -14.92 -2.26 -2.40
C VAL A 36 -14.03 -1.26 -3.13
N VAL A 37 -12.82 -1.09 -2.61
CA VAL A 37 -11.72 -0.38 -3.28
C VAL A 37 -10.67 -1.41 -3.70
N CYS A 38 -10.42 -1.53 -5.00
CA CYS A 38 -9.43 -2.44 -5.57
C CYS A 38 -8.17 -1.64 -5.94
N VAL A 39 -7.01 -2.01 -5.39
CA VAL A 39 -5.72 -1.34 -5.64
C VAL A 39 -4.74 -2.32 -6.25
N ASP A 40 -4.22 -2.02 -7.44
CA ASP A 40 -3.15 -2.78 -8.11
C ASP A 40 -2.62 -1.94 -9.28
N PHE A 41 -1.31 -1.92 -9.52
CA PHE A 41 -0.70 -1.18 -10.62
C PHE A 41 -0.35 -2.05 -11.83
N ASP A 42 -0.44 -3.38 -11.70
CA ASP A 42 -0.05 -4.33 -12.73
C ASP A 42 -1.07 -4.45 -13.88
N ARG A 43 -0.56 -5.04 -14.95
CA ARG A 43 -1.37 -5.51 -16.10
C ARG A 43 -1.58 -7.01 -16.04
N VAL A 44 -2.62 -7.46 -16.72
CA VAL A 44 -2.89 -8.89 -16.89
C VAL A 44 -1.86 -9.49 -17.84
N GLU A 45 -1.22 -10.57 -17.39
CA GLU A 45 -0.22 -11.36 -18.14
C GLU A 45 -0.71 -12.79 -18.32
N GLU A 46 -0.14 -13.55 -19.28
CA GLU A 46 -0.53 -14.94 -19.53
C GLU A 46 -0.37 -15.83 -18.30
N ASP A 47 0.69 -15.62 -17.51
CA ASP A 47 0.94 -16.36 -16.27
C ASP A 47 -0.19 -16.21 -15.25
N ASN A 48 -0.91 -15.08 -15.26
CA ASN A 48 -2.01 -14.86 -14.35
C ASN A 48 -3.22 -15.76 -14.62
N LEU A 49 -3.40 -16.23 -15.87
CA LEU A 49 -4.55 -17.01 -16.30
C LEU A 49 -4.65 -18.37 -15.62
N THR A 50 -3.54 -18.91 -15.15
CA THR A 50 -3.47 -20.21 -14.48
C THR A 50 -3.94 -20.19 -13.03
N ARG A 51 -4.07 -18.98 -12.43
CA ARG A 51 -4.31 -18.82 -11.00
C ARG A 51 -5.26 -17.68 -10.60
N SER A 52 -5.90 -17.01 -11.58
CA SER A 52 -6.78 -15.86 -11.32
C SER A 52 -8.11 -16.03 -12.03
N VAL A 53 -9.20 -16.17 -11.27
CA VAL A 53 -10.53 -16.56 -11.79
C VAL A 53 -11.18 -15.50 -12.68
N PHE A 54 -10.87 -14.23 -12.50
CA PHE A 54 -11.50 -13.13 -13.25
C PHE A 54 -10.84 -12.83 -14.58
N PHE A 55 -9.58 -13.23 -14.80
CA PHE A 55 -8.85 -12.88 -16.01
C PHE A 55 -9.13 -13.85 -17.17
N ARG A 56 -9.12 -13.32 -18.37
CA ARG A 56 -9.32 -14.05 -19.62
C ARG A 56 -8.12 -13.85 -20.56
N ARG A 57 -7.93 -14.75 -21.51
CA ARG A 57 -6.83 -14.65 -22.48
C ARG A 57 -6.86 -13.32 -23.26
N SER A 58 -8.06 -12.83 -23.59
CA SER A 58 -8.24 -11.53 -24.24
C SER A 58 -7.68 -10.36 -23.41
N ASP A 59 -7.80 -10.43 -22.08
CA ASP A 59 -7.30 -9.39 -21.18
C ASP A 59 -5.76 -9.38 -21.18
N ALA A 60 -5.12 -10.56 -21.17
CA ALA A 60 -3.66 -10.69 -21.25
C ALA A 60 -3.12 -10.23 -22.61
N VAL A 61 -3.73 -10.65 -23.71
CA VAL A 61 -3.33 -10.23 -25.07
C VAL A 61 -3.43 -8.73 -25.25
N SER A 62 -4.44 -8.09 -24.65
CA SER A 62 -4.64 -6.63 -24.71
C SER A 62 -3.84 -5.86 -23.66
N GLY A 63 -3.14 -6.54 -22.74
CA GLY A 63 -2.38 -5.91 -21.65
C GLY A 63 -3.22 -5.01 -20.76
N ARG A 64 -4.47 -5.39 -20.47
CA ARG A 64 -5.40 -4.61 -19.65
C ARG A 64 -4.89 -4.49 -18.22
N ARG A 65 -5.18 -3.37 -17.54
CA ARG A 65 -4.88 -3.22 -16.12
C ARG A 65 -5.70 -4.22 -15.31
N LYS A 66 -5.09 -4.84 -14.30
CA LYS A 66 -5.77 -5.83 -13.43
C LYS A 66 -7.02 -5.23 -12.78
N VAL A 67 -6.90 -4.02 -12.23
CA VAL A 67 -8.02 -3.34 -11.56
C VAL A 67 -9.19 -3.04 -12.48
N ASP A 68 -8.96 -2.71 -13.76
CA ASP A 68 -10.03 -2.42 -14.72
C ASP A 68 -10.82 -3.69 -15.04
N VAL A 69 -10.10 -4.81 -15.27
CA VAL A 69 -10.74 -6.12 -15.53
C VAL A 69 -11.54 -6.58 -14.32
N ILE A 70 -10.96 -6.47 -13.12
CA ILE A 70 -11.63 -6.81 -11.85
C ILE A 70 -12.90 -5.97 -11.67
N GLY A 71 -12.81 -4.66 -11.86
CA GLY A 71 -13.96 -3.77 -11.71
C GLY A 71 -15.12 -4.12 -12.66
N GLU A 72 -14.80 -4.49 -13.92
CA GLU A 72 -15.79 -4.95 -14.89
C GLU A 72 -16.45 -6.27 -14.45
N ARG A 73 -15.64 -7.28 -14.08
CA ARG A 73 -16.15 -8.61 -13.70
C ARG A 73 -16.96 -8.58 -12.40
N LEU A 74 -16.57 -7.76 -11.44
CA LEU A 74 -17.32 -7.63 -10.21
C LEU A 74 -18.66 -6.91 -10.42
N ARG A 75 -18.74 -5.90 -11.31
CA ARG A 75 -20.01 -5.28 -11.69
C ARG A 75 -20.93 -6.24 -12.41
N GLU A 76 -20.38 -7.13 -13.25
CA GLU A 76 -21.17 -8.20 -13.88
C GLU A 76 -21.73 -9.19 -12.84
N MET A 77 -20.95 -9.49 -11.78
CA MET A 77 -21.32 -10.44 -10.73
C MET A 77 -22.29 -9.87 -9.71
N ALA A 78 -22.13 -8.60 -9.34
CA ALA A 78 -22.94 -7.89 -8.36
C ALA A 78 -23.17 -6.43 -8.84
N PRO A 79 -24.22 -6.18 -9.63
CA PRO A 79 -24.49 -4.85 -10.22
C PRO A 79 -24.72 -3.73 -9.17
N GLU A 80 -25.14 -4.10 -7.98
CA GLU A 80 -25.37 -3.17 -6.84
C GLU A 80 -24.11 -2.81 -6.05
N LEU A 81 -22.98 -3.50 -6.31
CA LEU A 81 -21.71 -3.28 -5.62
C LEU A 81 -21.11 -1.92 -6.03
N ASP A 82 -20.84 -1.07 -5.06
CA ASP A 82 -20.04 0.14 -5.26
C ASP A 82 -18.55 -0.21 -5.34
N ILE A 83 -17.97 -0.02 -6.53
CA ILE A 83 -16.60 -0.40 -6.83
C ILE A 83 -15.78 0.81 -7.26
N ARG A 84 -14.73 1.06 -6.50
CA ARG A 84 -13.64 1.96 -6.89
C ARG A 84 -12.40 1.17 -7.29
N THR A 85 -11.84 1.48 -8.46
CA THR A 85 -10.59 0.88 -8.95
C THR A 85 -9.47 1.93 -8.95
N VAL A 86 -8.32 1.59 -8.39
CA VAL A 86 -7.16 2.48 -8.25
C VAL A 86 -5.93 1.78 -8.83
N CYS A 87 -5.46 2.29 -9.96
CA CYS A 87 -4.23 1.80 -10.60
C CYS A 87 -3.03 2.52 -10.00
N ALA A 88 -2.54 2.05 -8.85
CA ALA A 88 -1.50 2.71 -8.08
C ALA A 88 -0.69 1.71 -7.25
N ASP A 89 0.58 2.05 -6.97
CA ASP A 89 1.39 1.32 -6.00
C ASP A 89 1.02 1.76 -4.58
N ILE A 90 0.65 0.78 -3.74
CA ILE A 90 0.31 1.02 -2.33
C ILE A 90 1.46 1.66 -1.56
N ALA A 91 2.69 1.43 -1.98
CA ALA A 91 3.86 1.95 -1.26
C ALA A 91 3.95 3.48 -1.26
N GLY A 92 3.43 4.17 -2.29
CA GLY A 92 3.60 5.62 -2.36
C GLY A 92 2.55 6.39 -3.17
N ASP A 93 1.77 5.71 -4.02
CA ASP A 93 0.84 6.39 -4.93
C ASP A 93 -0.62 6.35 -4.46
N VAL A 94 -0.89 5.70 -3.32
CA VAL A 94 -2.22 5.66 -2.69
C VAL A 94 -2.30 6.66 -1.55
N GLY A 95 -3.25 7.58 -1.60
CA GLY A 95 -3.49 8.54 -0.53
C GLY A 95 -4.03 7.87 0.74
N LEU A 96 -3.52 8.27 1.89
CA LEU A 96 -3.90 7.70 3.19
C LEU A 96 -5.38 7.91 3.51
N GLY A 97 -6.01 8.95 2.97
CA GLY A 97 -7.43 9.18 3.10
C GLY A 97 -8.28 8.05 2.52
N LEU A 98 -7.82 7.38 1.44
CA LEU A 98 -8.53 6.21 0.90
C LEU A 98 -8.50 5.03 1.88
N ILE A 99 -7.40 4.85 2.61
CA ILE A 99 -7.26 3.82 3.64
C ILE A 99 -8.11 4.18 4.86
N ARG A 100 -8.13 5.46 5.23
CA ARG A 100 -8.96 5.96 6.34
C ARG A 100 -10.45 5.74 6.12
N ASP A 101 -10.90 5.78 4.87
CA ASP A 101 -12.32 5.70 4.52
C ASP A 101 -12.87 4.28 4.43
N VAL A 102 -12.04 3.27 4.61
CA VAL A 102 -12.49 1.86 4.64
C VAL A 102 -12.49 1.30 6.06
N ASP A 103 -13.24 0.24 6.30
CA ASP A 103 -13.34 -0.40 7.60
C ASP A 103 -12.22 -1.42 7.84
N VAL A 104 -11.85 -2.16 6.77
CA VAL A 104 -10.81 -3.21 6.81
C VAL A 104 -10.04 -3.22 5.49
N VAL A 105 -8.74 -3.53 5.58
CA VAL A 105 -7.89 -3.72 4.39
C VAL A 105 -7.49 -5.20 4.27
N ALA A 106 -7.63 -5.77 3.08
CA ALA A 106 -7.10 -7.08 2.73
C ALA A 106 -5.82 -6.91 1.90
N GLY A 107 -4.68 -7.31 2.46
CA GLY A 107 -3.37 -7.28 1.81
C GLY A 107 -3.12 -8.58 1.04
N CYS A 108 -3.11 -8.51 -0.29
CA CYS A 108 -2.89 -9.62 -1.21
C CYS A 108 -1.63 -9.39 -2.06
N VAL A 109 -0.62 -8.76 -1.45
CA VAL A 109 0.62 -8.34 -2.09
C VAL A 109 1.68 -9.44 -2.05
N ASP A 110 2.60 -9.42 -3.01
CA ASP A 110 3.62 -10.45 -3.19
C ASP A 110 5.01 -10.08 -2.64
N SER A 111 5.24 -8.80 -2.26
CA SER A 111 6.52 -8.35 -1.74
C SER A 111 6.48 -8.00 -0.24
N ARG A 112 7.60 -8.22 0.46
CA ARG A 112 7.77 -7.81 1.86
C ARG A 112 7.71 -6.28 2.03
N TRP A 113 8.20 -5.56 1.04
CA TRP A 113 8.15 -4.11 1.02
C TRP A 113 6.71 -3.59 0.97
N ALA A 114 5.90 -4.09 0.05
CA ALA A 114 4.49 -3.71 -0.04
C ALA A 114 3.72 -4.04 1.24
N ARG A 115 4.00 -5.20 1.89
CA ARG A 115 3.42 -5.54 3.20
C ARG A 115 3.83 -4.58 4.30
N PHE A 116 5.11 -4.21 4.35
CA PHE A 116 5.62 -3.26 5.33
C PHE A 116 4.96 -1.88 5.17
N MET A 117 4.87 -1.39 3.93
CA MET A 117 4.23 -0.11 3.65
C MET A 117 2.72 -0.15 3.94
N LEU A 118 2.04 -1.24 3.55
CA LEU A 118 0.62 -1.42 3.85
C LEU A 118 0.37 -1.44 5.37
N ASN A 119 1.20 -2.17 6.14
CA ASN A 119 1.14 -2.15 7.60
C ASN A 119 1.25 -0.73 8.15
N ARG A 120 2.28 0.00 7.73
CA ARG A 120 2.53 1.38 8.16
C ARG A 120 1.33 2.28 7.87
N HIS A 121 0.76 2.18 6.69
CA HIS A 121 -0.39 2.98 6.28
C HIS A 121 -1.64 2.63 7.09
N CYS A 122 -1.91 1.35 7.30
CA CYS A 122 -3.05 0.87 8.09
C CYS A 122 -2.92 1.30 9.56
N MET A 123 -1.73 1.18 10.16
CA MET A 123 -1.50 1.61 11.54
C MET A 123 -1.67 3.14 11.68
N ARG A 124 -1.10 3.94 10.77
CA ARG A 124 -1.27 5.40 10.75
C ARG A 124 -2.74 5.82 10.66
N MET A 125 -3.52 5.16 9.84
CA MET A 125 -4.94 5.47 9.61
C MET A 125 -5.89 4.73 10.56
N ASN A 126 -5.36 4.07 11.57
CA ASN A 126 -6.16 3.32 12.56
C ASN A 126 -7.09 2.31 11.91
N ARG A 127 -6.59 1.53 10.92
CA ARG A 127 -7.38 0.53 10.20
C ARG A 127 -6.83 -0.88 10.39
N PRO A 128 -7.67 -1.84 10.79
CA PRO A 128 -7.27 -3.24 10.85
C PRO A 128 -7.03 -3.77 9.43
N TRP A 129 -6.11 -4.73 9.33
CA TRP A 129 -5.85 -5.37 8.05
C TRP A 129 -5.53 -6.85 8.19
N VAL A 130 -5.78 -7.58 7.10
CA VAL A 130 -5.53 -9.01 6.99
C VAL A 130 -4.49 -9.24 5.90
N ASP A 131 -3.34 -9.77 6.26
CA ASP A 131 -2.30 -10.17 5.32
C ASP A 131 -2.50 -11.60 4.83
N GLY A 132 -2.33 -11.81 3.54
CA GLY A 132 -2.26 -13.13 2.95
C GLY A 132 -0.93 -13.36 2.24
N GLY A 133 -0.34 -14.52 2.47
CA GLY A 133 0.88 -14.97 1.80
C GLY A 133 0.66 -16.35 1.21
N ILE A 134 1.10 -16.56 -0.04
CA ILE A 134 0.99 -17.86 -0.73
C ILE A 134 2.28 -18.21 -1.46
N SER A 135 2.58 -19.49 -1.48
CA SER A 135 3.56 -20.13 -2.37
C SER A 135 2.88 -21.21 -3.22
N LEU A 136 3.65 -22.10 -3.82
CA LEU A 136 3.11 -23.19 -4.64
C LEU A 136 2.20 -24.11 -3.83
N ALA A 137 2.62 -24.54 -2.65
CA ALA A 137 1.90 -25.48 -1.79
C ALA A 137 1.52 -24.88 -0.43
N GLU A 138 2.21 -23.87 0.05
CA GLU A 138 2.03 -23.29 1.37
C GLU A 138 1.32 -21.94 1.33
N GLY A 139 0.59 -21.63 2.40
CA GLY A 139 -0.03 -20.32 2.54
C GLY A 139 -0.24 -19.92 3.99
N THR A 140 -0.35 -18.61 4.21
CA THR A 140 -0.57 -18.01 5.52
C THR A 140 -1.59 -16.88 5.45
N ALA A 141 -2.35 -16.70 6.55
CA ALA A 141 -3.17 -15.52 6.77
C ALA A 141 -2.89 -14.97 8.17
N ARG A 142 -2.72 -13.66 8.29
CA ARG A 142 -2.38 -12.95 9.54
C ARG A 142 -3.28 -11.75 9.71
N VAL A 143 -3.70 -11.50 10.96
CA VAL A 143 -4.58 -10.37 11.29
C VAL A 143 -3.82 -9.36 12.13
N PHE A 144 -3.91 -8.10 11.76
CA PHE A 144 -3.30 -6.97 12.46
C PHE A 144 -4.37 -5.92 12.80
N VAL A 145 -4.35 -5.47 14.05
CA VAL A 145 -5.31 -4.49 14.58
C VAL A 145 -4.54 -3.36 15.24
N PRO A 146 -4.81 -2.10 14.93
CA PRO A 146 -4.19 -0.96 15.60
C PRO A 146 -4.29 -1.04 17.12
N GLY A 147 -3.24 -0.61 17.82
CA GLY A 147 -3.14 -0.75 19.28
C GLY A 147 -2.77 -2.16 19.78
N ARG A 148 -2.51 -3.09 18.84
CA ARG A 148 -1.98 -4.43 19.09
C ARG A 148 -0.74 -4.66 18.24
N ASN A 149 -0.22 -5.89 18.21
CA ASN A 149 0.91 -6.21 17.36
C ASN A 149 0.64 -5.96 15.88
N CYS A 150 1.66 -5.46 15.19
CA CYS A 150 1.65 -5.17 13.77
C CYS A 150 2.62 -6.09 13.00
N TYR A 151 2.65 -5.99 11.68
CA TYR A 151 3.56 -6.77 10.84
C TYR A 151 5.04 -6.54 11.20
N ALA A 152 5.41 -5.30 11.54
CA ALA A 152 6.79 -4.94 11.88
C ALA A 152 7.26 -5.55 13.22
N CYS A 153 6.36 -5.78 14.18
CA CYS A 153 6.71 -6.45 15.44
C CYS A 153 7.26 -7.88 15.24
N GLY A 154 6.90 -8.53 14.12
CA GLY A 154 7.34 -9.88 13.78
C GLY A 154 8.59 -9.96 12.91
N LEU A 155 9.20 -8.81 12.58
CA LEU A 155 10.40 -8.76 11.75
C LEU A 155 11.66 -8.77 12.62
N ALA A 156 12.69 -9.46 12.15
CA ALA A 156 14.01 -9.38 12.78
C ALA A 156 14.59 -7.95 12.62
N GLU A 157 15.43 -7.53 13.56
CA GLU A 157 15.96 -6.17 13.61
C GLU A 157 16.72 -5.76 12.33
N ASP A 158 17.52 -6.66 11.78
CA ASP A 158 18.24 -6.45 10.52
C ASP A 158 17.31 -6.36 9.31
N GLU A 159 16.23 -7.13 9.30
CA GLU A 159 15.19 -7.09 8.28
C GLU A 159 14.41 -5.76 8.33
N LEU A 160 13.99 -5.36 9.52
CA LEU A 160 13.32 -4.07 9.74
C LEU A 160 14.23 -2.89 9.36
N ALA A 161 15.51 -2.93 9.76
CA ALA A 161 16.49 -1.93 9.38
C ALA A 161 16.72 -1.90 7.85
N SER A 162 16.66 -3.05 7.19
CA SER A 162 16.75 -3.14 5.72
C SER A 162 15.55 -2.51 5.02
N LEU A 163 14.33 -2.76 5.50
CA LEU A 163 13.10 -2.16 4.96
C LEU A 163 13.09 -0.65 5.19
N ARG A 164 13.47 -0.18 6.37
CA ARG A 164 13.56 1.25 6.68
C ARG A 164 14.62 1.98 5.83
N ARG A 165 15.74 1.34 5.53
CA ARG A 165 16.73 1.92 4.62
C ARG A 165 16.20 2.09 3.19
N ARG A 166 15.19 1.31 2.77
CA ARG A 166 14.53 1.50 1.48
C ARG A 166 13.73 2.79 1.42
N VAL A 167 13.14 3.24 2.53
CA VAL A 167 12.45 4.53 2.64
C VAL A 167 13.42 5.70 2.44
N SER A 168 14.72 5.47 2.64
CA SER A 168 15.70 6.53 2.71
C SER A 168 16.63 6.66 1.51
N CYS A 169 16.63 5.81 0.48
CA CYS A 169 17.59 5.95 -0.65
C CYS A 169 17.29 5.01 -1.83
N SER A 170 17.71 5.48 -2.98
CA SER A 170 17.96 4.92 -4.31
C SER A 170 18.20 3.39 -4.48
N ASN A 171 18.15 2.59 -3.44
CA ASN A 171 18.34 1.13 -3.48
C ASN A 171 17.05 0.33 -3.77
N VAL A 172 15.93 0.99 -3.99
CA VAL A 172 14.61 0.35 -4.15
C VAL A 172 14.57 -0.58 -5.36
N ILE A 173 15.19 -0.20 -6.48
CA ILE A 173 15.16 -1.01 -7.72
C ILE A 173 15.96 -2.30 -7.60
N ARG A 174 17.17 -2.23 -7.04
CA ARG A 174 18.09 -3.37 -7.07
C ARG A 174 17.60 -4.62 -6.35
N ARG A 175 16.56 -4.47 -5.48
CA ARG A 175 15.99 -5.55 -4.68
C ARG A 175 14.60 -5.99 -5.11
N ALA A 176 13.78 -5.12 -5.70
CA ALA A 176 12.51 -5.54 -6.31
C ALA A 176 12.75 -6.52 -7.48
N GLU A 177 13.85 -6.35 -8.22
CA GLU A 177 14.30 -7.28 -9.26
C GLU A 177 14.91 -8.57 -8.69
N GLN A 178 15.34 -8.60 -7.42
CA GLN A 178 15.92 -9.77 -6.75
C GLN A 178 14.93 -10.59 -5.92
N GLU A 179 13.79 -10.01 -5.52
CA GLU A 179 12.66 -10.77 -4.95
C GLU A 179 11.92 -11.41 -6.12
N GLY A 180 12.43 -12.53 -6.63
CA GLY A 180 11.75 -13.31 -7.66
C GLY A 180 10.33 -13.63 -7.23
N LYS A 181 9.36 -13.49 -8.15
CA LYS A 181 7.95 -13.85 -7.88
C LYS A 181 7.92 -15.31 -7.46
N ALA A 182 7.52 -15.60 -6.22
CA ALA A 182 7.34 -16.98 -5.78
C ALA A 182 6.29 -17.66 -6.67
N PRO A 183 6.52 -18.88 -7.14
CA PRO A 183 5.52 -19.62 -7.88
C PRO A 183 4.30 -19.84 -6.97
N THR A 184 3.11 -19.60 -7.49
CA THR A 184 1.85 -19.69 -6.74
C THR A 184 0.86 -20.60 -7.44
N SER A 185 0.02 -21.31 -6.69
CA SER A 185 -1.04 -22.16 -7.26
C SER A 185 -2.42 -21.55 -7.03
N SER A 186 -3.35 -21.88 -7.93
CA SER A 186 -4.76 -21.52 -7.76
C SER A 186 -5.38 -22.18 -6.52
N ILE A 187 -4.93 -23.39 -6.19
CA ILE A 187 -5.44 -24.15 -5.03
C ILE A 187 -5.10 -23.42 -3.73
N THR A 188 -3.81 -23.09 -3.55
CA THR A 188 -3.35 -22.37 -2.35
C THR A 188 -3.98 -20.98 -2.26
N ALA A 189 -4.12 -20.29 -3.41
CA ALA A 189 -4.81 -19.01 -3.47
C ALA A 189 -6.28 -19.12 -3.03
N SER A 190 -6.99 -20.17 -3.45
CA SER A 190 -8.39 -20.40 -3.07
C SER A 190 -8.55 -20.66 -1.57
N VAL A 191 -7.68 -21.50 -0.99
CA VAL A 191 -7.71 -21.81 0.45
C VAL A 191 -7.43 -20.55 1.28
N ILE A 192 -6.32 -19.88 1.02
CA ILE A 192 -5.91 -18.70 1.79
C ILE A 192 -6.82 -17.51 1.53
N GLY A 193 -7.28 -17.30 0.31
CA GLY A 193 -8.25 -16.26 -0.02
C GLY A 193 -9.58 -16.43 0.69
N ALA A 194 -10.05 -17.66 0.88
CA ALA A 194 -11.25 -17.95 1.68
C ALA A 194 -11.01 -17.64 3.18
N VAL A 195 -9.86 -18.04 3.73
CA VAL A 195 -9.48 -17.73 5.12
C VAL A 195 -9.36 -16.23 5.32
N GLN A 196 -8.71 -15.53 4.40
CA GLN A 196 -8.53 -14.08 4.46
C GLN A 196 -9.87 -13.35 4.41
N ALA A 197 -10.77 -13.74 3.50
CA ALA A 197 -12.11 -13.19 3.43
C ALA A 197 -12.91 -13.44 4.74
N LEU A 198 -12.77 -14.62 5.34
CA LEU A 198 -13.40 -14.92 6.63
C LEU A 198 -12.87 -14.01 7.75
N GLU A 199 -11.55 -13.77 7.83
CA GLU A 199 -10.98 -12.90 8.86
C GLU A 199 -11.37 -11.43 8.61
N VAL A 200 -11.48 -10.97 7.36
CA VAL A 200 -12.06 -9.65 7.03
C VAL A 200 -13.49 -9.55 7.57
N MET A 201 -14.33 -10.55 7.32
CA MET A 201 -15.70 -10.57 7.83
C MET A 201 -15.76 -10.56 9.36
N ARG A 202 -14.83 -11.27 10.05
CA ARG A 202 -14.75 -11.26 11.51
C ARG A 202 -14.41 -9.87 12.05
N LEU A 203 -13.44 -9.20 11.44
CA LEU A 203 -13.06 -7.82 11.79
C LEU A 203 -14.22 -6.84 11.59
N LEU A 204 -14.97 -6.95 10.49
CA LEU A 204 -16.19 -6.17 10.26
C LEU A 204 -17.26 -6.41 11.35
N GLY A 205 -17.28 -7.60 11.93
CA GLY A 205 -18.12 -7.95 13.08
C GLY A 205 -17.55 -7.53 14.44
N GLY A 206 -16.42 -6.83 14.48
CA GLY A 206 -15.76 -6.44 15.72
C GLY A 206 -14.93 -7.53 16.40
N ASP A 207 -14.76 -8.71 15.75
CA ASP A 207 -13.96 -9.80 16.28
C ASP A 207 -12.50 -9.74 15.80
N GLY A 208 -11.64 -9.09 16.55
CA GLY A 208 -10.20 -9.06 16.36
C GLY A 208 -9.41 -10.12 17.13
N SER A 209 -10.04 -11.21 17.58
CA SER A 209 -9.39 -12.23 18.43
C SER A 209 -8.28 -13.03 17.73
N SER A 210 -8.21 -12.95 16.39
CA SER A 210 -7.14 -13.54 15.59
C SER A 210 -5.91 -12.65 15.47
N CYS A 211 -5.93 -11.42 16.00
CA CYS A 211 -4.76 -10.55 15.99
C CYS A 211 -3.58 -11.20 16.71
N GLY A 212 -2.39 -11.11 16.12
CA GLY A 212 -1.18 -11.76 16.62
C GLY A 212 -1.06 -13.25 16.32
N LYS A 213 -2.02 -13.81 15.61
CA LYS A 213 -2.03 -15.23 15.23
C LYS A 213 -1.85 -15.35 13.72
N MET A 214 -1.16 -16.40 13.33
CA MET A 214 -0.99 -16.81 11.94
C MET A 214 -1.76 -18.11 11.70
N MET A 215 -2.71 -18.07 10.78
CA MET A 215 -3.25 -19.28 10.16
C MET A 215 -2.27 -19.72 9.08
N TRP A 216 -1.93 -21.01 9.07
CA TRP A 216 -1.06 -21.58 8.04
C TRP A 216 -1.70 -22.81 7.40
N PHE A 217 -1.38 -23.05 6.16
CA PHE A 217 -1.77 -24.18 5.35
C PHE A 217 -0.55 -24.75 4.65
N ASP A 218 -0.40 -26.08 4.72
CA ASP A 218 0.60 -26.84 3.99
C ASP A 218 -0.13 -27.85 3.08
N GLY A 219 -0.01 -27.69 1.78
CA GLY A 219 -0.68 -28.53 0.79
C GLY A 219 0.11 -29.77 0.40
N ASP A 220 1.42 -29.84 0.71
CA ASP A 220 2.24 -31.05 0.46
C ASP A 220 1.86 -32.18 1.42
N ILE A 221 1.57 -31.81 2.66
CA ILE A 221 0.97 -32.70 3.66
C ILE A 221 -0.37 -32.05 4.09
N PRO A 222 -1.50 -32.29 3.41
CA PRO A 222 -2.71 -31.49 3.58
C PRO A 222 -3.07 -31.27 5.04
N GLN A 223 -2.56 -30.21 5.64
CA GLN A 223 -2.78 -29.84 7.02
C GLN A 223 -2.82 -28.32 7.17
N TRP A 224 -3.44 -27.88 8.22
CA TRP A 224 -3.56 -26.48 8.58
C TRP A 224 -3.52 -26.31 10.09
N GLY A 225 -3.16 -25.13 10.52
CA GLY A 225 -3.09 -24.82 11.93
C GLY A 225 -3.14 -23.33 12.20
N LYS A 226 -3.10 -23.03 13.48
CA LYS A 226 -3.02 -21.68 14.01
C LYS A 226 -1.87 -21.62 14.99
N ALA A 227 -1.01 -20.64 14.83
CA ALA A 227 0.14 -20.42 15.71
C ALA A 227 0.15 -18.95 16.18
N GLU A 228 0.73 -18.70 17.34
CA GLU A 228 1.11 -17.36 17.74
C GLU A 228 2.21 -16.89 16.78
N PHE A 229 2.00 -15.70 16.18
CA PHE A 229 2.92 -15.19 15.18
C PHE A 229 3.98 -14.28 15.80
N THR A 230 3.56 -13.34 16.63
CA THR A 230 4.45 -12.36 17.26
C THR A 230 3.83 -11.78 18.53
N ALA A 231 4.68 -11.42 19.48
CA ALA A 231 4.28 -10.61 20.63
C ALA A 231 4.14 -9.12 20.23
N TYR A 232 3.38 -8.37 21.01
CA TYR A 232 3.36 -6.92 20.92
C TYR A 232 4.71 -6.36 21.37
N ASP A 233 5.28 -5.50 20.56
CA ASP A 233 6.51 -4.78 20.87
C ASP A 233 6.16 -3.30 21.13
N GLU A 234 6.26 -2.86 22.39
CA GLU A 234 5.93 -1.50 22.81
C GLU A 234 6.85 -0.45 22.16
N ASP A 235 8.08 -0.84 21.85
CA ASP A 235 9.08 0.04 21.23
C ASP A 235 9.01 0.03 19.69
N CYS A 236 8.10 -0.71 19.10
CA CYS A 236 7.94 -0.76 17.65
C CYS A 236 7.50 0.59 17.08
N PRO A 237 8.32 1.27 16.30
CA PRO A 237 8.02 2.63 15.81
C PRO A 237 6.97 2.66 14.68
N GLU A 238 6.48 1.48 14.25
CA GLU A 238 5.45 1.39 13.21
C GLU A 238 4.01 1.39 13.79
N HIS A 239 3.85 1.59 15.10
CA HIS A 239 2.55 1.71 15.77
C HIS A 239 1.96 3.13 15.76
N GLY A 240 2.69 4.11 15.21
CA GLY A 240 2.26 5.51 15.21
C GLY A 240 0.91 5.69 14.49
N CYS A 241 -0.11 6.10 15.24
CA CYS A 241 -1.42 6.47 14.70
C CYS A 241 -1.43 7.99 14.44
N TRP A 242 -1.94 8.37 13.28
CA TRP A 242 -2.13 9.76 12.87
C TRP A 242 -3.58 10.19 13.14
N ASP A 243 -3.86 10.48 14.40
CA ASP A 243 -5.20 10.85 14.86
C ASP A 243 -5.11 11.95 15.93
N PRO A 244 -5.90 13.04 15.84
CA PRO A 244 -6.91 13.31 14.82
C PRO A 244 -6.34 13.81 13.49
N VAL A 245 -7.01 13.47 12.37
CA VAL A 245 -6.76 14.06 11.05
C VAL A 245 -7.69 15.26 10.89
N GLU A 246 -7.13 16.43 10.65
CA GLU A 246 -7.86 17.67 10.35
C GLU A 246 -8.08 17.79 8.84
N GLU A 247 -9.35 17.91 8.40
CA GLU A 247 -9.67 18.11 7.00
C GLU A 247 -9.37 19.55 6.58
N VAL A 248 -8.64 19.70 5.47
CA VAL A 248 -8.30 21.01 4.90
C VAL A 248 -8.85 21.16 3.49
N GLU A 249 -9.16 22.40 3.10
CA GLU A 249 -9.63 22.72 1.74
C GLU A 249 -8.46 22.80 0.74
N LEU A 250 -7.58 21.79 0.76
CA LEU A 250 -6.45 21.63 -0.14
C LEU A 250 -6.51 20.26 -0.81
N SER A 251 -5.95 20.16 -2.00
CA SER A 251 -5.83 18.92 -2.78
C SER A 251 -4.40 18.76 -3.29
N ALA A 252 -4.08 17.64 -3.92
CA ALA A 252 -2.79 17.44 -4.59
C ALA A 252 -2.51 18.47 -5.71
N GLY A 253 -3.54 19.14 -6.22
CA GLY A 253 -3.42 20.23 -7.21
C GLY A 253 -2.95 21.57 -6.64
N ASN A 254 -3.04 21.77 -5.33
CA ASN A 254 -2.57 23.00 -4.70
C ASN A 254 -1.05 23.03 -4.62
N THR A 255 -0.50 24.26 -4.62
CA THR A 255 0.95 24.50 -4.56
C THR A 255 1.48 24.42 -3.12
N VAL A 256 2.82 24.26 -3.01
CA VAL A 256 3.53 24.35 -1.71
C VAL A 256 3.29 25.72 -1.06
N ALA A 257 3.30 26.81 -1.86
CA ALA A 257 3.01 28.14 -1.35
C ALA A 257 1.61 28.23 -0.72
N GLU A 258 0.60 27.67 -1.38
CA GLU A 258 -0.78 27.64 -0.85
C GLU A 258 -0.87 26.82 0.44
N LEU A 259 -0.18 25.66 0.52
CA LEU A 259 -0.10 24.89 1.77
C LEU A 259 0.47 25.75 2.90
N PHE A 260 1.66 26.38 2.70
CA PHE A 260 2.30 27.16 3.75
C PHE A 260 1.56 28.47 4.06
N ALA A 261 0.72 28.99 3.18
CA ALA A 261 -0.17 30.12 3.46
C ALA A 261 -1.26 29.77 4.51
N THR A 262 -1.61 28.51 4.64
CA THR A 262 -2.59 28.04 5.65
C THR A 262 -1.96 27.68 6.99
N LEU A 263 -0.64 27.52 7.03
CA LEU A 263 0.10 27.02 8.20
C LEU A 263 0.70 28.17 9.04
N PRO A 264 0.90 27.95 10.36
CA PRO A 264 1.62 28.88 11.21
C PRO A 264 3.07 29.08 10.75
N ARG A 265 3.65 30.23 11.12
CA ARG A 265 5.06 30.51 10.86
C ARG A 265 5.97 29.46 11.52
N GLY A 266 6.94 28.94 10.76
CA GLY A 266 7.89 27.92 11.24
C GLY A 266 7.36 26.51 11.16
N ALA A 267 6.21 26.29 10.53
CA ALA A 267 5.74 24.94 10.25
C ALA A 267 6.68 24.19 9.29
N GLU A 268 6.87 22.90 9.54
CA GLU A 268 7.63 21.97 8.71
C GLU A 268 6.69 20.86 8.22
N TRP A 269 6.67 20.61 6.93
CA TRP A 269 5.98 19.46 6.36
C TRP A 269 6.98 18.30 6.22
N LEU A 270 6.75 17.20 6.95
CA LEU A 270 7.53 15.98 6.86
C LEU A 270 7.00 15.12 5.72
N LEU A 271 7.87 14.79 4.77
CA LEU A 271 7.48 13.92 3.66
C LEU A 271 7.26 12.49 4.16
N ARG A 272 6.15 11.88 3.73
CA ARG A 272 5.58 10.68 4.34
C ARG A 272 6.54 9.48 4.43
N ASP A 273 7.01 9.02 3.29
CA ASP A 273 7.79 7.77 3.20
C ASP A 273 8.93 7.87 2.21
N ASP A 274 9.08 9.02 1.61
CA ASP A 274 10.01 9.26 0.54
C ASP A 274 10.64 10.63 0.72
N CYS A 275 11.56 10.96 -0.14
CA CYS A 275 12.12 12.28 -0.25
C CYS A 275 11.64 12.92 -1.56
N PHE A 276 11.77 14.21 -1.65
CA PHE A 276 11.71 14.93 -2.92
C PHE A 276 13.15 15.13 -3.42
N VAL A 277 13.38 14.81 -4.71
CA VAL A 277 14.70 14.91 -5.34
C VAL A 277 14.66 16.01 -6.38
N ASP A 278 15.56 16.99 -6.25
CA ASP A 278 15.71 18.10 -7.19
C ASP A 278 16.96 17.99 -8.07
N CYS A 279 17.86 17.10 -7.73
CA CYS A 279 19.07 16.89 -8.49
C CYS A 279 19.60 15.47 -8.43
N ILE A 280 20.11 14.97 -9.54
CA ILE A 280 20.87 13.73 -9.67
C ILE A 280 22.26 14.08 -10.18
N VAL A 281 23.33 13.67 -9.46
CA VAL A 281 24.71 13.92 -9.81
C VAL A 281 25.42 12.63 -10.18
N GLU A 282 25.99 12.55 -11.37
CA GLU A 282 26.77 11.38 -11.79
C GLU A 282 28.07 11.28 -10.99
N LYS A 283 28.30 10.11 -10.36
CA LYS A 283 29.46 9.90 -9.48
C LYS A 283 30.80 10.01 -10.18
N ASP A 284 30.85 9.62 -11.45
CA ASP A 284 32.13 9.50 -12.18
C ASP A 284 32.51 10.82 -12.89
N SER A 285 31.54 11.65 -13.21
CA SER A 285 31.74 12.85 -14.04
C SER A 285 31.34 14.16 -13.35
N ASP A 286 30.75 14.07 -12.16
CA ASP A 286 30.14 15.19 -11.42
C ASP A 286 29.13 16.00 -12.27
N ILE A 287 28.57 15.39 -13.33
CA ILE A 287 27.54 16.04 -14.15
C ILE A 287 26.26 16.09 -13.33
N ARG A 288 25.73 17.30 -13.21
CA ARG A 288 24.50 17.60 -12.48
C ARG A 288 23.30 17.61 -13.42
N HIS A 289 22.28 16.81 -13.10
CA HIS A 289 21.00 16.75 -13.79
C HIS A 289 19.93 17.29 -12.87
N GLU A 290 19.36 18.45 -13.22
CA GLU A 290 18.23 18.99 -12.50
C GLU A 290 16.98 18.16 -12.82
N VAL A 291 16.33 17.66 -11.76
CA VAL A 291 15.11 16.85 -11.82
C VAL A 291 14.17 17.34 -10.72
N LEU A 292 12.87 17.08 -10.87
CA LEU A 292 11.89 17.45 -9.86
C LEU A 292 10.92 16.26 -9.69
N LEU A 293 11.25 15.34 -8.78
CA LEU A 293 10.46 14.11 -8.64
C LEU A 293 10.51 13.53 -7.21
N ALA A 294 9.51 12.73 -6.87
CA ALA A 294 9.54 11.92 -5.65
C ALA A 294 10.68 10.90 -5.71
N GLY A 295 11.40 10.71 -4.62
CA GLY A 295 12.60 9.87 -4.56
C GLY A 295 12.36 8.43 -5.03
N ARG A 296 11.17 7.85 -4.75
CA ARG A 296 10.78 6.52 -5.25
C ARG A 296 10.74 6.42 -6.78
N ARG A 297 10.61 7.53 -7.50
CA ARG A 297 10.60 7.60 -8.96
C ARG A 297 11.98 7.73 -9.58
N VAL A 298 13.01 8.05 -8.77
CA VAL A 298 14.39 8.29 -9.26
C VAL A 298 14.91 7.11 -10.06
N ALA A 299 14.69 5.96 -9.58
CA ALA A 299 15.22 4.74 -10.18
C ALA A 299 14.57 4.41 -11.53
N GLY A 300 13.25 4.56 -11.67
CA GLY A 300 12.57 4.46 -12.97
C GLY A 300 13.07 5.55 -13.94
N PHE A 301 13.18 6.78 -13.44
CA PHE A 301 13.71 7.88 -14.22
C PHE A 301 15.13 7.63 -14.74
N VAL A 302 16.01 7.10 -13.89
CA VAL A 302 17.38 6.75 -14.28
C VAL A 302 17.39 5.65 -15.34
N LYS A 303 16.59 4.58 -15.16
CA LYS A 303 16.47 3.50 -16.13
C LYS A 303 16.01 3.98 -17.50
N ASP A 304 15.05 4.91 -17.52
CA ASP A 304 14.45 5.39 -18.77
C ASP A 304 15.29 6.44 -19.49
N ASN A 305 16.17 7.15 -18.78
CA ASN A 305 16.91 8.30 -19.32
C ASN A 305 18.44 8.11 -19.39
N PHE A 306 19.01 7.10 -18.71
CA PHE A 306 20.47 6.91 -18.63
C PHE A 306 20.86 5.47 -18.95
N GLU A 307 21.10 5.19 -20.23
CA GLU A 307 21.45 3.86 -20.73
C GLU A 307 22.68 3.28 -20.01
N GLY A 308 22.55 2.05 -19.52
CA GLY A 308 23.63 1.33 -18.85
C GLY A 308 23.98 1.82 -17.43
N LYS A 309 23.30 2.85 -16.91
CA LYS A 309 23.48 3.34 -15.54
C LYS A 309 22.34 2.92 -14.62
N THR A 310 22.61 2.90 -13.33
CA THR A 310 21.65 2.56 -12.28
C THR A 310 21.55 3.69 -11.27
N ALA A 311 20.51 3.69 -10.43
CA ALA A 311 20.39 4.69 -9.37
C ALA A 311 21.59 4.68 -8.39
N ALA A 312 22.35 3.59 -8.33
CA ALA A 312 23.57 3.50 -7.52
C ALA A 312 24.78 4.25 -8.13
N ASP A 313 24.73 4.57 -9.41
CA ASP A 313 25.78 5.31 -10.12
C ASP A 313 25.65 6.83 -9.96
N PHE A 314 24.71 7.27 -9.16
CA PHE A 314 24.38 8.66 -8.91
C PHE A 314 24.41 9.02 -7.43
N TYR A 315 24.71 10.29 -7.12
CA TYR A 315 24.29 10.93 -5.88
C TYR A 315 23.00 11.71 -6.16
N GLN A 316 22.28 12.08 -5.10
CA GLN A 316 21.07 12.88 -5.23
C GLN A 316 20.97 13.92 -4.11
N ASP A 317 20.51 15.11 -4.45
CA ASP A 317 20.10 16.10 -3.48
C ASP A 317 18.64 15.85 -3.12
N GLU A 318 18.36 15.67 -1.83
CA GLU A 318 17.05 15.24 -1.37
C GLU A 318 16.52 16.09 -0.21
N TYR A 319 15.24 16.39 -0.28
CA TYR A 319 14.48 17.01 0.80
C TYR A 319 13.64 15.94 1.51
N ARG A 320 13.78 15.83 2.83
CA ARG A 320 12.96 14.94 3.66
C ARG A 320 11.86 15.70 4.39
N LYS A 321 12.04 17.02 4.49
CA LYS A 321 11.08 17.97 5.00
C LYS A 321 11.09 19.22 4.14
N ILE A 322 9.96 19.88 4.12
CA ILE A 322 9.74 21.13 3.38
C ILE A 322 9.23 22.18 4.38
N ASP A 323 9.71 23.40 4.25
CA ASP A 323 9.26 24.56 5.00
C ASP A 323 8.96 25.75 4.08
N SER A 324 8.63 26.90 4.64
CA SER A 324 8.31 28.11 3.90
C SER A 324 9.49 28.68 3.09
N GLY A 325 10.71 28.21 3.30
CA GLY A 325 11.92 28.55 2.54
C GLY A 325 12.21 27.62 1.38
N PHE A 326 11.33 26.64 1.10
CA PHE A 326 11.50 25.70 -0.01
C PHE A 326 11.67 26.43 -1.34
N PRO A 327 12.71 26.12 -2.15
CA PRO A 327 13.07 26.91 -3.35
C PRO A 327 12.07 26.79 -4.49
N TYR A 328 11.12 25.85 -4.44
CA TYR A 328 10.14 25.58 -5.49
C TYR A 328 8.68 25.75 -5.00
N PRO A 329 8.29 26.92 -4.46
CA PRO A 329 6.99 27.12 -3.83
C PRO A 329 5.80 27.03 -4.81
N GLY A 330 6.07 27.17 -6.10
CA GLY A 330 5.07 27.07 -7.17
C GLY A 330 4.76 25.64 -7.64
N LEU A 331 5.52 24.63 -7.18
CA LEU A 331 5.19 23.23 -7.47
C LEU A 331 3.90 22.83 -6.76
N THR A 332 3.08 22.02 -7.44
CA THR A 332 1.92 21.41 -6.80
C THR A 332 2.36 20.26 -5.89
N LEU A 333 1.55 19.95 -4.87
CA LEU A 333 1.78 18.81 -3.99
C LEU A 333 1.88 17.50 -4.80
N GLY A 334 1.04 17.33 -5.83
CA GLY A 334 1.09 16.19 -6.74
C GLY A 334 2.38 16.09 -7.55
N GLN A 335 2.98 17.21 -7.97
CA GLN A 335 4.29 17.22 -8.64
C GLN A 335 5.41 16.75 -7.70
N ILE A 336 5.32 17.05 -6.41
CA ILE A 336 6.25 16.55 -5.38
C ILE A 336 6.01 15.06 -5.09
N GLY A 337 4.86 14.51 -5.51
CA GLY A 337 4.55 13.09 -5.36
C GLY A 337 3.48 12.79 -4.32
N VAL A 338 2.77 13.81 -3.81
CA VAL A 338 1.62 13.61 -2.93
C VAL A 338 0.44 13.08 -3.74
N PRO A 339 -0.10 11.92 -3.40
CA PRO A 339 -1.29 11.40 -4.09
C PRO A 339 -2.56 12.18 -3.70
N GLU A 340 -3.60 12.00 -4.50
CA GLU A 340 -4.94 12.52 -4.17
C GLU A 340 -5.43 11.94 -2.85
N ARG A 341 -6.12 12.77 -2.05
CA ARG A 341 -6.66 12.39 -0.74
C ARG A 341 -5.62 11.87 0.25
N ASP A 342 -4.39 12.39 0.17
CA ASP A 342 -3.37 12.03 1.14
C ASP A 342 -3.57 12.72 2.50
N VAL A 343 -2.81 12.29 3.49
CA VAL A 343 -2.71 12.94 4.81
C VAL A 343 -1.28 13.44 4.97
N LEU A 344 -1.13 14.75 5.11
CA LEU A 344 0.17 15.39 5.32
C LEU A 344 0.53 15.39 6.80
N HIS A 345 1.79 15.07 7.11
CA HIS A 345 2.34 15.21 8.45
C HIS A 345 3.07 16.55 8.56
N VAL A 346 2.52 17.46 9.33
CA VAL A 346 3.08 18.82 9.53
C VAL A 346 3.41 19.00 10.99
N VAL A 347 4.56 19.62 11.26
CA VAL A 347 5.02 19.92 12.62
C VAL A 347 5.06 21.43 12.82
N TYR A 348 4.36 21.92 13.83
CA TYR A 348 4.46 23.31 14.30
C TYR A 348 4.16 23.39 15.82
N ASP A 349 4.65 24.42 16.47
CA ASP A 349 4.56 24.59 17.92
C ASP A 349 5.04 23.35 18.72
N GLY A 350 6.00 22.60 18.14
CA GLY A 350 6.57 21.38 18.73
C GLY A 350 5.61 20.20 18.78
N LYS A 351 4.54 20.21 17.97
CA LYS A 351 3.53 19.14 17.90
C LYS A 351 3.34 18.66 16.49
N ASP A 352 2.96 17.38 16.39
CA ASP A 352 2.54 16.74 15.16
C ASP A 352 1.10 17.10 14.83
N HIS A 353 0.84 17.42 13.57
CA HIS A 353 -0.48 17.70 13.00
C HIS A 353 -0.65 16.89 11.71
N TYR A 354 -1.85 16.39 11.48
CA TYR A 354 -2.15 15.54 10.34
C TYR A 354 -3.26 16.17 9.52
N LEU A 355 -2.94 16.62 8.30
CA LEU A 355 -3.85 17.35 7.44
C LEU A 355 -4.37 16.46 6.33
N GLY A 356 -5.66 16.18 6.34
CA GLY A 356 -6.36 15.40 5.31
C GLY A 356 -6.66 16.25 4.08
N LEU A 357 -6.06 15.90 2.95
CA LEU A 357 -6.35 16.57 1.67
C LEU A 357 -7.71 16.14 1.11
N GLY A 358 -8.43 17.10 0.56
CA GLY A 358 -9.64 16.85 -0.23
C GLY A 358 -9.34 16.11 -1.54
N GLY A 359 -10.41 15.67 -2.21
CA GLY A 359 -10.36 14.99 -3.51
C GLY A 359 -11.68 14.29 -3.80
N GLU A 360 -11.86 13.73 -4.99
CA GLU A 360 -13.06 12.97 -5.34
C GLU A 360 -13.24 11.77 -4.42
N ARG A 361 -14.45 11.66 -3.82
CA ARG A 361 -14.85 10.56 -2.94
C ARG A 361 -15.15 9.29 -3.73
#